data_6ff90b61d3fc8614fba14ba52474615b
#
_entry.id   6ff90b61d3fc8614fba14ba52474615b
#
_cell.length_a   1.000
_cell.length_b   1.000
_cell.length_c   1.000
_cell.angle_alpha   90.00
_cell.angle_beta   90.00
_cell.angle_gamma   90.00
#
_symmetry.space_group_name_H-M   'P 1'
#
loop_
_entity.id
_entity.type
_entity.pdbx_description
1 polymer ?
#
loop_
_entity_poly.entity_id
_entity_poly.type
_entity_poly.pdbx_seq_one_letter_code
_entity_poly.pdbx_strand_id
1 'polypeptide(L)'
;MAAKEKDIQVRALLVEDNDIIIESLTELMKSMGFIAVNSKTGSEAINLLNGGSVGIVIADDKCGDKEGLEVLEEAKRISPSTTRLLLTGRINDDAVQAALRERLVYRYISKPWLNEDLILTLRTAEDFHRVSDKIASLTIEKNDLARTVSLLEKSGGGSDQAPATPTATTASSVTAVEGDVDTIIQAVLELLYVFHPNLKSNAIRTMALVKVLAETIGMEEKAAEALYYAAALHDIAIPGVDRPIIRRWLRDPEKLNKDEMKLVEQHPLQVAEILKSFPIFNEAITLIKAHHEDWNGKGYPNQLKGETIPWEARLLRVALDFCSRHADPIQAMLEIEELSDVIYDPAAIRAVAKAVPLTEMPTGEREILLIELQEGMTLARDINNTNGFLLFPKGKTLSASMCDKLFNIDRISPLDPYVLVYC
;
A
#
# COMPACT_ATOMS: atom_id res chain seq x y z
N MET A 1 5.43 31.45 4.24
CA MET A 1 6.63 30.78 4.77
C MET A 1 6.18 29.50 5.44
N ALA A 2 6.18 28.40 4.71
CA ALA A 2 5.87 27.09 5.28
C ALA A 2 7.06 26.66 6.17
N ALA A 3 6.77 26.33 7.43
CA ALA A 3 7.76 25.76 8.33
C ALA A 3 8.24 24.43 7.73
N LYS A 4 9.54 24.30 7.46
CA LYS A 4 10.15 23.01 7.15
C LYS A 4 9.86 22.07 8.34
N GLU A 5 9.02 21.05 8.13
CA GLU A 5 8.98 19.91 9.03
C GLU A 5 10.40 19.42 9.24
N LYS A 6 10.84 19.40 10.48
CA LYS A 6 12.11 18.78 10.86
C LYS A 6 12.01 17.31 10.47
N ASP A 7 12.82 16.89 9.52
CA ASP A 7 13.00 15.48 9.17
C ASP A 7 13.44 14.73 10.44
N ILE A 8 12.48 14.09 11.11
CA ILE A 8 12.74 13.29 12.31
C ILE A 8 13.38 11.99 11.80
N GLN A 9 14.68 11.84 12.03
CA GLN A 9 15.43 10.64 11.67
C GLN A 9 14.86 9.44 12.44
N VAL A 10 14.54 8.37 11.73
CA VAL A 10 14.03 7.13 12.32
C VAL A 10 15.18 6.37 13.01
N ARG A 11 14.93 5.94 14.24
CA ARG A 11 15.86 5.12 15.01
C ARG A 11 15.65 3.65 14.64
N ALA A 12 16.71 3.00 14.13
CA ALA A 12 16.70 1.59 13.73
C ALA A 12 17.59 0.77 14.67
N LEU A 13 17.03 -0.23 15.33
CA LEU A 13 17.72 -1.17 16.22
C LEU A 13 18.07 -2.45 15.45
N LEU A 14 19.35 -2.76 15.35
CA LEU A 14 19.87 -4.01 14.82
C LEU A 14 20.25 -4.94 15.97
N VAL A 15 19.72 -6.16 15.95
CA VAL A 15 20.00 -7.21 16.94
C VAL A 15 20.69 -8.37 16.21
N GLU A 16 22.01 -8.44 16.34
CA GLU A 16 22.89 -9.36 15.63
C GLU A 16 24.17 -9.54 16.46
N ASP A 17 24.73 -10.74 16.55
CA ASP A 17 25.93 -11.02 17.33
C ASP A 17 27.24 -11.04 16.49
N ASN A 18 27.11 -11.08 15.16
CA ASN A 18 28.25 -11.07 14.24
C ASN A 18 28.72 -9.63 13.94
N ASP A 19 29.94 -9.31 14.38
CA ASP A 19 30.52 -7.97 14.24
C ASP A 19 30.62 -7.49 12.77
N ILE A 20 30.89 -8.39 11.82
CA ILE A 20 30.99 -8.03 10.39
C ILE A 20 29.62 -7.62 9.83
N ILE A 21 28.59 -8.33 10.22
CA ILE A 21 27.20 -8.01 9.81
C ILE A 21 26.77 -6.70 10.47
N ILE A 22 27.04 -6.52 11.75
CA ILE A 22 26.74 -5.28 12.49
C ILE A 22 27.39 -4.08 11.80
N GLU A 23 28.69 -4.15 11.49
CA GLU A 23 29.40 -3.06 10.85
C GLU A 23 28.80 -2.71 9.48
N SER A 24 28.64 -3.72 8.62
CA SER A 24 28.08 -3.55 7.27
C SER A 24 26.68 -2.94 7.28
N LEU A 25 25.76 -3.48 8.10
CA LEU A 25 24.39 -2.99 8.17
C LEU A 25 24.30 -1.61 8.82
N THR A 26 25.14 -1.35 9.83
CA THR A 26 25.21 -0.04 10.49
C THR A 26 25.66 1.06 9.54
N GLU A 27 26.70 0.81 8.73
CA GLU A 27 27.16 1.76 7.71
C GLU A 27 26.07 2.05 6.69
N LEU A 28 25.41 1.00 6.19
CA LEU A 28 24.31 1.14 5.22
C LEU A 28 23.17 1.97 5.83
N MET A 29 22.68 1.63 7.01
CA MET A 29 21.60 2.37 7.70
C MET A 29 21.96 3.83 7.91
N LYS A 30 23.19 4.14 8.32
CA LYS A 30 23.68 5.51 8.50
C LYS A 30 23.73 6.27 7.16
N SER A 31 24.16 5.62 6.08
CA SER A 31 24.18 6.23 4.73
C SER A 31 22.79 6.58 4.23
N MET A 32 21.77 5.85 4.69
CA MET A 32 20.36 6.09 4.39
C MET A 32 19.69 7.15 5.30
N GLY A 33 20.39 7.64 6.32
CA GLY A 33 19.90 8.68 7.23
C GLY A 33 19.25 8.14 8.51
N PHE A 34 19.34 6.84 8.81
CA PHE A 34 18.84 6.27 10.07
C PHE A 34 19.76 6.57 11.27
N ILE A 35 19.17 6.65 12.46
CA ILE A 35 19.91 6.57 13.71
C ILE A 35 20.08 5.09 14.03
N ALA A 36 21.21 4.50 13.65
CA ALA A 36 21.49 3.09 13.89
C ALA A 36 21.91 2.84 15.35
N VAL A 37 21.25 1.88 15.99
CA VAL A 37 21.54 1.38 17.35
C VAL A 37 21.74 -0.12 17.24
N ASN A 38 22.76 -0.66 17.89
CA ASN A 38 23.11 -2.08 17.82
C ASN A 38 22.98 -2.74 19.18
N SER A 39 22.60 -4.00 19.17
CA SER A 39 22.63 -4.90 20.32
C SER A 39 23.16 -6.27 19.90
N LYS A 40 23.98 -6.90 20.71
CA LYS A 40 24.47 -8.26 20.50
C LYS A 40 23.58 -9.33 21.12
N THR A 41 22.66 -8.93 21.97
CA THR A 41 21.79 -9.87 22.69
C THR A 41 20.33 -9.43 22.66
N GLY A 42 19.42 -10.40 22.69
CA GLY A 42 17.99 -10.12 22.73
C GLY A 42 17.57 -9.39 24.02
N SER A 43 18.18 -9.72 25.16
CA SER A 43 17.89 -9.04 26.44
C SER A 43 18.31 -7.57 26.43
N GLU A 44 19.45 -7.22 25.85
CA GLU A 44 19.89 -5.83 25.68
C GLU A 44 18.95 -5.09 24.69
N ALA A 45 18.55 -5.74 23.61
CA ALA A 45 17.62 -5.18 22.64
C ALA A 45 16.28 -4.81 23.29
N ILE A 46 15.72 -5.68 24.14
CA ILE A 46 14.48 -5.42 24.86
C ILE A 46 14.63 -4.22 25.83
N ASN A 47 15.77 -4.08 26.49
CA ASN A 47 16.04 -2.91 27.32
C ASN A 47 16.10 -1.61 26.50
N LEU A 48 16.70 -1.65 25.31
CA LEU A 48 16.74 -0.50 24.39
C LEU A 48 15.35 -0.14 23.86
N LEU A 49 14.49 -1.13 23.60
CA LEU A 49 13.09 -0.92 23.20
C LEU A 49 12.27 -0.24 24.31
N ASN A 50 12.47 -0.62 25.58
CA ASN A 50 11.82 0.00 26.73
C ASN A 50 12.31 1.44 27.01
N GLY A 51 13.52 1.77 26.60
CA GLY A 51 14.16 3.06 26.91
C GLY A 51 13.93 4.17 25.90
N GLY A 52 13.24 3.94 24.77
CA GLY A 52 13.04 5.00 23.78
C GLY A 52 12.32 4.58 22.52
N SER A 53 11.95 5.57 21.70
CA SER A 53 11.26 5.36 20.41
C SER A 53 12.18 4.69 19.40
N VAL A 54 11.99 3.40 19.18
CA VAL A 54 12.59 2.63 18.08
C VAL A 54 11.56 2.51 16.98
N GLY A 55 11.87 3.03 15.78
CA GLY A 55 10.95 2.97 14.65
C GLY A 55 11.03 1.66 13.89
N ILE A 56 12.23 1.09 13.76
CA ILE A 56 12.48 -0.19 13.08
C ILE A 56 13.33 -1.07 13.98
N VAL A 57 12.97 -2.35 14.10
CA VAL A 57 13.81 -3.38 14.71
C VAL A 57 14.12 -4.45 13.67
N ILE A 58 15.41 -4.79 13.55
CA ILE A 58 15.94 -5.84 12.67
C ILE A 58 16.57 -6.87 13.59
N ALA A 59 15.99 -8.05 13.69
CA ALA A 59 16.50 -9.13 14.52
C ALA A 59 17.01 -10.29 13.65
N ASP A 60 18.18 -10.81 13.98
CA ASP A 60 18.67 -12.06 13.41
C ASP A 60 17.84 -13.26 13.89
N ASP A 61 17.91 -14.38 13.20
CA ASP A 61 17.30 -15.65 13.65
C ASP A 61 17.68 -15.96 15.11
N LYS A 62 18.90 -15.66 15.49
CA LYS A 62 19.44 -15.90 16.84
C LYS A 62 20.18 -14.67 17.34
N CYS A 63 19.66 -14.08 18.39
CA CYS A 63 20.14 -12.83 18.98
C CYS A 63 20.87 -13.09 20.31
N GLY A 64 21.99 -13.77 20.24
CA GLY A 64 22.80 -14.12 21.41
C GLY A 64 22.05 -15.04 22.41
N ASP A 65 21.37 -14.46 23.40
CA ASP A 65 20.64 -15.15 24.46
C ASP A 65 19.14 -15.45 24.13
N LYS A 66 18.62 -14.99 22.99
CA LYS A 66 17.22 -15.16 22.58
C LYS A 66 17.09 -15.50 21.10
N GLU A 67 15.98 -16.14 20.75
CA GLU A 67 15.56 -16.28 19.34
C GLU A 67 15.04 -14.92 18.82
N GLY A 68 15.30 -14.63 17.51
CA GLY A 68 14.89 -13.35 16.93
C GLY A 68 13.39 -13.11 16.97
N LEU A 69 12.58 -14.16 16.77
CA LEU A 69 11.13 -14.05 16.85
C LEU A 69 10.66 -13.64 18.27
N GLU A 70 11.31 -14.12 19.34
CA GLU A 70 10.98 -13.69 20.72
C GLU A 70 11.26 -12.20 20.93
N VAL A 71 12.36 -11.68 20.36
CA VAL A 71 12.70 -10.25 20.41
C VAL A 71 11.64 -9.44 19.68
N LEU A 72 11.17 -9.92 18.52
CA LEU A 72 10.16 -9.24 17.73
C LEU A 72 8.77 -9.29 18.38
N GLU A 73 8.44 -10.36 19.12
CA GLU A 73 7.23 -10.43 19.95
C GLU A 73 7.24 -9.37 21.05
N GLU A 74 8.35 -9.25 21.76
CA GLU A 74 8.51 -8.21 22.78
C GLU A 74 8.47 -6.82 22.17
N ALA A 75 9.08 -6.60 21.02
CA ALA A 75 9.00 -5.33 20.28
C ALA A 75 7.55 -4.95 19.96
N LYS A 76 6.73 -5.93 19.48
CA LYS A 76 5.28 -5.73 19.21
C LYS A 76 4.51 -5.36 20.47
N ARG A 77 4.84 -5.97 21.60
CA ARG A 77 4.19 -5.72 22.90
C ARG A 77 4.54 -4.33 23.46
N ILE A 78 5.82 -3.92 23.36
CA ILE A 78 6.33 -2.66 23.92
C ILE A 78 5.87 -1.48 23.05
N SER A 79 6.04 -1.59 21.72
CA SER A 79 5.71 -0.55 20.74
C SER A 79 5.06 -1.17 19.51
N PRO A 80 3.74 -1.25 19.43
CA PRO A 80 3.03 -1.82 18.29
C PRO A 80 3.32 -1.12 16.95
N SER A 81 3.65 0.17 16.97
CA SER A 81 4.01 0.95 15.78
C SER A 81 5.43 0.70 15.27
N THR A 82 6.30 0.03 16.04
CA THR A 82 7.65 -0.35 15.60
C THR A 82 7.56 -1.38 14.47
N THR A 83 8.19 -1.09 13.34
CA THR A 83 8.27 -2.03 12.21
C THR A 83 9.31 -3.11 12.52
N ARG A 84 8.92 -4.36 12.36
CA ARG A 84 9.69 -5.55 12.76
C ARG A 84 10.17 -6.31 11.54
N LEU A 85 11.49 -6.43 11.37
CA LEU A 85 12.17 -7.14 10.31
C LEU A 85 12.92 -8.34 10.87
N LEU A 86 12.85 -9.48 10.22
CA LEU A 86 13.63 -10.67 10.56
C LEU A 86 14.74 -10.86 9.52
N LEU A 87 15.99 -10.99 9.99
CA LEU A 87 17.13 -11.32 9.14
C LEU A 87 17.37 -12.84 9.23
N THR A 88 17.10 -13.58 8.13
CA THR A 88 17.07 -15.04 8.18
C THR A 88 17.61 -15.72 6.94
N GLY A 89 18.26 -16.88 7.09
CA GLY A 89 18.55 -17.82 6.03
C GLY A 89 17.51 -18.95 5.90
N ARG A 90 16.51 -19.00 6.80
CA ARG A 90 15.54 -20.11 6.95
C ARG A 90 14.13 -19.72 6.47
N ILE A 91 14.03 -19.19 5.27
CA ILE A 91 12.76 -18.63 4.73
C ILE A 91 11.61 -19.67 4.72
N ASN A 92 11.92 -20.95 4.52
CA ASN A 92 10.93 -22.03 4.47
C ASN A 92 10.62 -22.66 5.85
N ASP A 93 11.12 -22.08 6.94
CA ASP A 93 10.82 -22.54 8.29
C ASP A 93 9.38 -22.20 8.66
N ASP A 94 8.63 -23.18 9.19
CA ASP A 94 7.21 -23.02 9.54
C ASP A 94 6.99 -21.90 10.56
N ALA A 95 7.92 -21.68 11.49
CA ALA A 95 7.85 -20.60 12.47
C ALA A 95 7.98 -19.23 11.82
N VAL A 96 8.88 -19.06 10.85
CA VAL A 96 9.03 -17.82 10.07
C VAL A 96 7.77 -17.54 9.25
N GLN A 97 7.23 -18.58 8.59
CA GLN A 97 6.00 -18.45 7.82
C GLN A 97 4.78 -18.13 8.70
N ALA A 98 4.70 -18.71 9.91
CA ALA A 98 3.66 -18.38 10.88
C ALA A 98 3.79 -16.93 11.35
N ALA A 99 4.98 -16.48 11.69
CA ALA A 99 5.27 -15.11 12.14
C ALA A 99 4.87 -14.04 11.09
N LEU A 100 5.05 -14.35 9.80
CA LEU A 100 4.59 -13.49 8.70
C LEU A 100 3.05 -13.47 8.62
N ARG A 101 2.40 -14.64 8.65
CA ARG A 101 0.92 -14.74 8.61
C ARG A 101 0.25 -14.04 9.80
N GLU A 102 0.83 -14.14 10.99
CA GLU A 102 0.34 -13.52 12.23
C GLU A 102 0.74 -12.06 12.39
N ARG A 103 1.42 -11.50 11.37
CA ARG A 103 1.92 -10.11 11.38
C ARG A 103 2.80 -9.78 12.57
N LEU A 104 3.50 -10.76 13.07
CA LEU A 104 4.59 -10.54 14.02
C LEU A 104 5.78 -9.90 13.31
N VAL A 105 6.14 -10.42 12.15
CA VAL A 105 7.17 -9.90 11.25
C VAL A 105 6.52 -9.13 10.11
N TYR A 106 6.94 -7.89 9.88
CA TYR A 106 6.51 -7.09 8.73
C TYR A 106 7.09 -7.66 7.44
N ARG A 107 8.40 -7.94 7.44
CA ARG A 107 9.12 -8.54 6.30
C ARG A 107 10.38 -9.25 6.81
N TYR A 108 10.84 -10.25 6.07
CA TYR A 108 12.16 -10.83 6.30
C TYR A 108 13.21 -10.26 5.31
N ILE A 109 14.46 -10.36 5.69
CA ILE A 109 15.63 -10.09 4.87
C ILE A 109 16.38 -11.42 4.75
N SER A 110 16.50 -11.96 3.54
CA SER A 110 17.17 -13.25 3.32
C SER A 110 18.68 -13.13 3.40
N LYS A 111 19.32 -14.06 4.10
CA LYS A 111 20.78 -14.22 4.09
C LYS A 111 21.18 -15.25 2.98
N PRO A 112 22.14 -14.93 2.08
CA PRO A 112 22.77 -13.62 1.88
C PRO A 112 21.82 -12.63 1.18
N TRP A 113 21.93 -11.34 1.49
CA TRP A 113 21.13 -10.28 0.86
C TRP A 113 21.88 -9.57 -0.26
N LEU A 114 21.13 -8.94 -1.16
CA LEU A 114 21.62 -7.93 -2.08
C LEU A 114 21.39 -6.55 -1.44
N ASN A 115 22.40 -5.67 -1.51
CA ASN A 115 22.29 -4.33 -0.89
C ASN A 115 21.08 -3.54 -1.42
N GLU A 116 20.73 -3.71 -2.68
CA GLU A 116 19.59 -3.05 -3.30
C GLU A 116 18.26 -3.48 -2.69
N ASP A 117 18.07 -4.79 -2.47
CA ASP A 117 16.88 -5.34 -1.82
C ASP A 117 16.78 -4.90 -0.36
N LEU A 118 17.92 -4.84 0.31
CA LEU A 118 18.01 -4.39 1.70
C LEU A 118 17.66 -2.90 1.83
N ILE A 119 18.22 -2.04 0.96
CA ILE A 119 17.91 -0.61 0.90
C ILE A 119 16.41 -0.40 0.70
N LEU A 120 15.83 -1.12 -0.26
CA LEU A 120 14.40 -1.03 -0.53
C LEU A 120 13.56 -1.48 0.67
N THR A 121 13.94 -2.60 1.30
CA THR A 121 13.24 -3.14 2.47
C THR A 121 13.28 -2.13 3.63
N LEU A 122 14.42 -1.51 3.89
CA LEU A 122 14.57 -0.50 4.94
C LEU A 122 13.77 0.77 4.65
N ARG A 123 13.74 1.25 3.39
CA ARG A 123 12.90 2.40 3.00
C ARG A 123 11.42 2.10 3.20
N THR A 124 10.96 0.96 2.72
CA THR A 124 9.56 0.54 2.89
C THR A 124 9.19 0.38 4.37
N ALA A 125 10.12 -0.14 5.19
CA ALA A 125 9.93 -0.27 6.63
C ALA A 125 9.86 1.09 7.34
N GLU A 126 10.66 2.08 6.91
CA GLU A 126 10.61 3.46 7.39
C GLU A 126 9.26 4.10 7.10
N ASP A 127 8.80 4.03 5.84
CA ASP A 127 7.53 4.61 5.42
C ASP A 127 6.35 3.95 6.16
N PHE A 128 6.38 2.62 6.32
CA PHE A 128 5.39 1.90 7.11
C PHE A 128 5.37 2.34 8.58
N HIS A 129 6.56 2.52 9.19
CA HIS A 129 6.66 3.03 10.55
C HIS A 129 6.05 4.42 10.68
N ARG A 130 6.41 5.36 9.79
CA ARG A 130 5.90 6.75 9.79
C ARG A 130 4.37 6.79 9.75
N VAL A 131 3.76 5.96 8.91
CA VAL A 131 2.31 5.86 8.82
C VAL A 131 1.71 5.21 10.07
N SER A 132 2.30 4.10 10.56
CA SER A 132 1.81 3.42 11.76
C SER A 132 1.88 4.32 12.99
N ASP A 133 2.94 5.11 13.13
CA ASP A 133 3.12 6.06 14.23
C ASP A 133 2.12 7.23 14.13
N LYS A 134 1.88 7.73 12.90
CA LYS A 134 0.85 8.76 12.66
C LYS A 134 -0.55 8.26 13.00
N ILE A 135 -0.89 7.04 12.59
CA ILE A 135 -2.18 6.41 12.95
C ILE A 135 -2.30 6.26 14.47
N ALA A 136 -1.23 5.80 15.14
CA ALA A 136 -1.23 5.65 16.60
C ALA A 136 -1.44 7.00 17.30
N SER A 137 -0.75 8.07 16.87
CA SER A 137 -0.89 9.41 17.43
C SER A 137 -2.29 9.99 17.24
N LEU A 138 -2.87 9.86 16.04
CA LEU A 138 -4.24 10.29 15.74
C LEU A 138 -5.28 9.50 16.54
N THR A 139 -5.04 8.22 16.81
CA THR A 139 -5.93 7.39 17.63
C THR A 139 -5.95 7.86 19.10
N ILE A 140 -4.78 8.24 19.64
CA ILE A 140 -4.67 8.81 20.99
C ILE A 140 -5.40 10.14 21.06
N GLU A 141 -5.17 11.04 20.12
CA GLU A 141 -5.81 12.37 20.06
C GLU A 141 -7.34 12.25 19.96
N LYS A 142 -7.85 11.33 19.13
CA LYS A 142 -9.26 11.01 19.03
C LYS A 142 -9.85 10.52 20.37
N ASN A 143 -9.15 9.63 21.07
CA ASN A 143 -9.60 9.09 22.35
C ASN A 143 -9.63 10.17 23.45
N ASP A 144 -8.65 11.08 23.46
CA ASP A 144 -8.59 12.22 24.39
C ASP A 144 -9.71 13.22 24.10
N LEU A 145 -10.00 13.48 22.81
CA LEU A 145 -11.11 14.33 22.41
C LEU A 145 -12.47 13.73 22.82
N ALA A 146 -12.67 12.43 22.57
CA ALA A 146 -13.88 11.71 22.99
C ALA A 146 -14.07 11.73 24.52
N ARG A 147 -12.99 11.63 25.28
CA ARG A 147 -12.97 11.76 26.75
C ARG A 147 -13.39 13.16 27.19
N THR A 148 -12.87 14.18 26.51
CA THR A 148 -13.18 15.60 26.80
C THR A 148 -14.63 15.89 26.50
N VAL A 149 -15.20 15.42 25.38
CA VAL A 149 -16.61 15.54 25.03
C VAL A 149 -17.50 14.87 26.09
N SER A 150 -17.17 13.62 26.50
CA SER A 150 -17.93 12.91 27.55
C SER A 150 -17.87 13.60 28.91
N LEU A 151 -16.80 14.30 29.24
CA LEU A 151 -16.69 15.09 30.46
C LEU A 151 -17.54 16.40 30.37
N LEU A 152 -17.57 17.03 29.23
CA LEU A 152 -18.40 18.23 28.99
C LEU A 152 -19.89 17.89 29.03
N GLU A 153 -20.30 16.75 28.46
CA GLU A 153 -21.70 16.26 28.53
C GLU A 153 -22.13 15.95 29.98
N LYS A 154 -21.23 15.42 30.80
CA LYS A 154 -21.50 15.14 32.22
C LYS A 154 -21.51 16.39 33.11
N SER A 155 -20.80 17.45 32.74
CA SER A 155 -20.77 18.71 33.47
C SER A 155 -21.91 19.67 33.12
N GLY A 156 -22.64 19.40 32.01
CA GLY A 156 -23.81 20.19 31.56
C GLY A 156 -25.15 19.81 32.18
N GLY A 157 -25.21 18.85 33.10
CA GLY A 157 -26.43 18.40 33.76
C GLY A 157 -26.84 19.21 34.98
N GLY A 158 -27.37 20.41 34.79
CA GLY A 158 -27.92 21.20 35.90
C GLY A 158 -28.41 22.59 35.51
N SER A 159 -29.52 22.69 34.76
CA SER A 159 -30.56 23.72 34.92
C SER A 159 -31.67 23.53 33.86
N ASP A 160 -32.88 23.37 34.36
CA ASP A 160 -34.11 23.42 33.57
C ASP A 160 -34.23 24.75 32.84
N GLN A 161 -34.25 24.74 31.53
CA GLN A 161 -35.03 25.66 30.65
C GLN A 161 -35.16 25.06 29.24
N ALA A 162 -36.39 25.19 28.71
CA ALA A 162 -36.92 24.59 27.52
C ALA A 162 -36.18 24.88 26.20
N PRO A 163 -36.42 24.11 25.13
CA PRO A 163 -35.48 23.91 24.01
C PRO A 163 -35.50 25.06 23.03
N ALA A 164 -34.38 25.70 22.85
CA ALA A 164 -34.08 26.47 21.66
C ALA A 164 -33.40 25.57 20.65
N THR A 165 -33.89 25.60 19.43
CA THR A 165 -33.49 24.89 18.20
C THR A 165 -31.97 24.62 18.09
N PRO A 166 -31.52 23.41 17.82
CA PRO A 166 -30.11 23.12 17.57
C PRO A 166 -29.73 23.59 16.17
N THR A 167 -29.13 24.75 16.10
CA THR A 167 -28.50 25.26 14.87
C THR A 167 -26.97 25.11 14.98
N ALA A 168 -26.41 24.42 14.05
CA ALA A 168 -25.02 24.56 13.53
C ALA A 168 -23.82 24.08 14.36
N THR A 169 -23.93 23.09 15.26
CA THR A 169 -22.71 22.54 15.91
C THR A 169 -22.36 21.09 15.48
N THR A 170 -23.29 20.42 14.82
CA THR A 170 -23.05 19.03 14.31
C THR A 170 -22.37 18.97 12.93
N ALA A 171 -22.48 20.07 12.14
CA ALA A 171 -21.85 20.11 10.82
C ALA A 171 -20.31 20.29 10.88
N SER A 172 -19.79 20.94 11.96
CA SER A 172 -18.36 21.22 12.08
C SER A 172 -17.51 20.00 12.52
N SER A 173 -18.12 19.03 13.22
CA SER A 173 -17.43 17.82 13.65
C SER A 173 -17.37 16.74 12.55
N VAL A 174 -18.36 16.75 11.64
CA VAL A 174 -18.37 15.81 10.49
C VAL A 174 -17.34 16.24 9.43
N THR A 175 -17.22 17.54 9.17
CA THR A 175 -16.20 18.06 8.23
C THR A 175 -14.76 17.87 8.72
N ALA A 176 -14.50 17.86 10.03
CA ALA A 176 -13.17 17.58 10.58
C ALA A 176 -12.77 16.09 10.43
N VAL A 177 -13.75 15.18 10.42
CA VAL A 177 -13.54 13.74 10.21
C VAL A 177 -13.29 13.44 8.73
N GLU A 178 -13.95 14.12 7.81
CA GLU A 178 -13.74 13.96 6.35
C GLU A 178 -12.32 14.38 5.93
N GLY A 179 -11.83 15.53 6.40
CA GLY A 179 -10.46 15.97 6.11
C GLY A 179 -9.37 15.03 6.69
N ASP A 180 -9.67 14.33 7.78
CA ASP A 180 -8.75 13.36 8.41
C ASP A 180 -8.70 12.03 7.63
N VAL A 181 -9.84 11.55 7.13
CA VAL A 181 -9.91 10.30 6.32
C VAL A 181 -9.19 10.46 4.99
N ASP A 182 -9.37 11.55 4.29
CA ASP A 182 -8.67 11.82 3.02
C ASP A 182 -7.16 11.91 3.24
N THR A 183 -6.71 12.50 4.34
CA THR A 183 -5.29 12.56 4.71
C THR A 183 -4.72 11.15 4.94
N ILE A 184 -5.45 10.28 5.63
CA ILE A 184 -5.05 8.87 5.84
C ILE A 184 -4.99 8.13 4.50
N ILE A 185 -6.00 8.30 3.64
CA ILE A 185 -6.01 7.67 2.30
C ILE A 185 -4.79 8.13 1.50
N GLN A 186 -4.45 9.42 1.48
CA GLN A 186 -3.27 9.93 0.78
C GLN A 186 -1.98 9.30 1.32
N ALA A 187 -1.81 9.20 2.64
CA ALA A 187 -0.66 8.54 3.24
C ALA A 187 -0.55 7.05 2.83
N VAL A 188 -1.67 6.34 2.79
CA VAL A 188 -1.72 4.94 2.32
C VAL A 188 -1.35 4.83 0.85
N LEU A 189 -1.83 5.74 0.00
CA LEU A 189 -1.49 5.78 -1.42
C LEU A 189 0.02 6.02 -1.65
N GLU A 190 0.66 6.86 -0.82
CA GLU A 190 2.12 7.03 -0.88
C GLU A 190 2.87 5.74 -0.50
N LEU A 191 2.38 4.98 0.49
CA LEU A 191 2.95 3.66 0.82
C LEU A 191 2.82 2.68 -0.35
N LEU A 192 1.67 2.62 -0.99
CA LEU A 192 1.46 1.78 -2.17
C LEU A 192 2.43 2.17 -3.30
N TYR A 193 2.66 3.47 -3.51
CA TYR A 193 3.63 3.97 -4.49
C TYR A 193 5.05 3.50 -4.19
N VAL A 194 5.50 3.61 -2.93
CA VAL A 194 6.84 3.17 -2.52
C VAL A 194 7.01 1.68 -2.75
N PHE A 195 5.98 0.88 -2.46
CA PHE A 195 6.02 -0.56 -2.69
C PHE A 195 6.00 -0.90 -4.19
N HIS A 196 5.04 -0.34 -4.94
CA HIS A 196 4.94 -0.50 -6.39
C HIS A 196 4.11 0.64 -7.01
N PRO A 197 4.66 1.45 -7.92
CA PRO A 197 3.99 2.62 -8.48
C PRO A 197 2.62 2.33 -9.10
N ASN A 198 2.46 1.17 -9.75
CA ASN A 198 1.20 0.78 -10.38
C ASN A 198 0.04 0.68 -9.38
N LEU A 199 0.28 0.27 -8.12
CA LEU A 199 -0.77 0.16 -7.11
C LEU A 199 -1.38 1.52 -6.79
N LYS A 200 -0.55 2.54 -6.56
CA LYS A 200 -1.03 3.92 -6.37
C LYS A 200 -1.72 4.44 -7.61
N SER A 201 -1.09 4.26 -8.78
CA SER A 201 -1.64 4.74 -10.05
C SER A 201 -3.03 4.14 -10.33
N ASN A 202 -3.19 2.82 -10.16
CA ASN A 202 -4.47 2.16 -10.33
C ASN A 202 -5.51 2.68 -9.33
N ALA A 203 -5.15 2.84 -8.05
CA ALA A 203 -6.06 3.35 -7.03
C ALA A 203 -6.56 4.76 -7.36
N ILE A 204 -5.67 5.73 -7.64
CA ILE A 204 -6.09 7.12 -7.93
C ILE A 204 -6.92 7.24 -9.20
N ARG A 205 -6.62 6.46 -10.24
CA ARG A 205 -7.41 6.42 -11.49
C ARG A 205 -8.79 5.83 -11.23
N THR A 206 -8.86 4.74 -10.46
CA THR A 206 -10.14 4.12 -10.09
C THR A 206 -10.98 5.05 -9.21
N MET A 207 -10.37 5.73 -8.23
CA MET A 207 -11.05 6.74 -7.41
C MET A 207 -11.69 7.84 -8.26
N ALA A 208 -10.96 8.37 -9.27
CA ALA A 208 -11.48 9.37 -10.18
C ALA A 208 -12.66 8.83 -11.00
N LEU A 209 -12.54 7.62 -11.54
CA LEU A 209 -13.59 6.99 -12.34
C LEU A 209 -14.85 6.68 -11.52
N VAL A 210 -14.72 6.09 -10.33
CA VAL A 210 -15.88 5.72 -9.51
C VAL A 210 -16.61 6.95 -8.97
N LYS A 211 -15.93 8.07 -8.77
CA LYS A 211 -16.57 9.34 -8.40
C LYS A 211 -17.50 9.82 -9.50
N VAL A 212 -17.01 9.90 -10.73
CA VAL A 212 -17.83 10.29 -11.90
C VAL A 212 -18.92 9.26 -12.18
N LEU A 213 -18.62 7.97 -12.00
CA LEU A 213 -19.59 6.88 -12.15
C LEU A 213 -20.76 7.05 -11.18
N ALA A 214 -20.48 7.29 -9.89
CA ALA A 214 -21.52 7.48 -8.88
C ALA A 214 -22.46 8.64 -9.23
N GLU A 215 -21.91 9.77 -9.67
CA GLU A 215 -22.69 10.93 -10.16
C GLU A 215 -23.51 10.56 -11.41
N THR A 216 -22.90 9.85 -12.39
CA THR A 216 -23.52 9.51 -13.66
C THR A 216 -24.73 8.58 -13.50
N ILE A 217 -24.71 7.67 -12.53
CA ILE A 217 -25.83 6.73 -12.30
C ILE A 217 -26.76 7.17 -11.18
N GLY A 218 -26.50 8.33 -10.53
CA GLY A 218 -27.30 8.83 -9.42
C GLY A 218 -27.24 7.93 -8.19
N MET A 219 -26.02 7.47 -7.83
CA MET A 219 -25.80 6.59 -6.67
C MET A 219 -26.10 7.33 -5.36
N GLU A 220 -26.61 6.62 -4.37
CA GLU A 220 -26.80 7.16 -3.02
C GLU A 220 -25.44 7.55 -2.43
N GLU A 221 -25.37 8.68 -1.72
CA GLU A 221 -24.15 9.27 -1.17
C GLU A 221 -23.32 8.25 -0.36
N LYS A 222 -23.97 7.49 0.51
CA LYS A 222 -23.31 6.49 1.35
C LYS A 222 -22.70 5.32 0.56
N ALA A 223 -23.39 4.88 -0.50
CA ALA A 223 -22.89 3.85 -1.41
C ALA A 223 -21.72 4.37 -2.28
N ALA A 224 -21.83 5.64 -2.72
CA ALA A 224 -20.77 6.32 -3.45
C ALA A 224 -19.49 6.48 -2.62
N GLU A 225 -19.64 6.86 -1.34
CA GLU A 225 -18.53 6.95 -0.39
C GLU A 225 -17.88 5.58 -0.15
N ALA A 226 -18.68 4.53 0.07
CA ALA A 226 -18.18 3.18 0.24
C ALA A 226 -17.40 2.68 -1.01
N LEU A 227 -17.91 2.98 -2.21
CA LEU A 227 -17.26 2.65 -3.46
C LEU A 227 -15.93 3.41 -3.64
N TYR A 228 -15.89 4.69 -3.28
CA TYR A 228 -14.69 5.53 -3.31
C TYR A 228 -13.61 5.00 -2.35
N TYR A 229 -13.98 4.67 -1.10
CA TYR A 229 -13.04 4.09 -0.15
C TYR A 229 -12.56 2.70 -0.57
N ALA A 230 -13.44 1.88 -1.15
CA ALA A 230 -13.05 0.60 -1.69
C ALA A 230 -12.05 0.75 -2.84
N ALA A 231 -12.24 1.71 -3.75
CA ALA A 231 -11.31 2.01 -4.84
C ALA A 231 -9.93 2.47 -4.31
N ALA A 232 -9.91 3.25 -3.22
CA ALA A 232 -8.67 3.74 -2.62
C ALA A 232 -7.87 2.65 -1.88
N LEU A 233 -8.56 1.70 -1.21
CA LEU A 233 -7.96 0.86 -0.17
C LEU A 233 -7.90 -0.64 -0.53
N HIS A 234 -8.42 -1.06 -1.70
CA HIS A 234 -8.53 -2.48 -2.05
C HIS A 234 -7.21 -3.26 -1.98
N ASP A 235 -6.09 -2.63 -2.27
CA ASP A 235 -4.76 -3.23 -2.38
C ASP A 235 -3.82 -2.96 -1.21
N ILE A 236 -4.29 -2.36 -0.09
CA ILE A 236 -3.41 -1.98 1.03
C ILE A 236 -2.72 -3.15 1.73
N ALA A 237 -3.16 -4.38 1.50
CA ALA A 237 -2.51 -5.59 2.01
C ALA A 237 -1.43 -6.15 1.07
N ILE A 238 -1.39 -5.72 -0.20
CA ILE A 238 -0.43 -6.19 -1.21
C ILE A 238 1.05 -6.00 -0.79
N PRO A 239 1.45 -4.92 -0.10
CA PRO A 239 2.80 -4.81 0.44
C PRO A 239 3.24 -5.92 1.40
N GLY A 240 2.32 -6.75 1.88
CA GLY A 240 2.62 -7.96 2.66
C GLY A 240 3.08 -9.16 1.82
N VAL A 241 2.99 -9.09 0.49
CA VAL A 241 3.45 -10.13 -0.44
C VAL A 241 4.79 -9.72 -1.06
N ASP A 242 5.65 -10.69 -1.37
CA ASP A 242 6.95 -10.43 -1.95
C ASP A 242 6.86 -9.66 -3.28
N ARG A 243 7.64 -8.58 -3.39
CA ARG A 243 7.62 -7.70 -4.55
C ARG A 243 7.85 -8.41 -5.90
N PRO A 244 8.75 -9.39 -6.02
CA PRO A 244 8.90 -10.17 -7.26
C PRO A 244 7.63 -10.94 -7.67
N ILE A 245 6.85 -11.42 -6.70
CA ILE A 245 5.55 -12.06 -6.95
C ILE A 245 4.56 -11.02 -7.47
N ILE A 246 4.49 -9.86 -6.81
CA ILE A 246 3.58 -8.77 -7.21
C ILE A 246 3.94 -8.21 -8.58
N ARG A 247 5.23 -8.04 -8.90
CA ARG A 247 5.66 -7.63 -10.25
C ARG A 247 5.19 -8.62 -11.33
N ARG A 248 5.26 -9.94 -11.06
CA ARG A 248 4.75 -10.95 -11.98
C ARG A 248 3.22 -10.93 -12.04
N TRP A 249 2.55 -10.80 -10.91
CA TRP A 249 1.09 -10.73 -10.86
C TRP A 249 0.52 -9.54 -11.64
N LEU A 250 1.07 -8.35 -11.44
CA LEU A 250 0.63 -7.12 -12.13
C LEU A 250 0.88 -7.16 -13.64
N ARG A 251 1.82 -7.95 -14.12
CA ARG A 251 2.20 -8.03 -15.53
C ARG A 251 1.66 -9.26 -16.25
N ASP A 252 1.77 -10.41 -15.61
CA ASP A 252 1.48 -11.72 -16.21
C ASP A 252 1.09 -12.71 -15.11
N PRO A 253 -0.16 -12.62 -14.59
CA PRO A 253 -0.63 -13.45 -13.49
C PRO A 253 -0.57 -14.95 -13.80
N GLU A 254 -0.65 -15.35 -15.08
CA GLU A 254 -0.58 -16.75 -15.50
C GLU A 254 0.80 -17.39 -15.21
N LYS A 255 1.85 -16.58 -15.02
CA LYS A 255 3.19 -17.05 -14.66
C LYS A 255 3.40 -17.34 -13.17
N LEU A 256 2.41 -17.03 -12.33
CA LEU A 256 2.46 -17.40 -10.93
C LEU A 256 2.17 -18.89 -10.75
N ASN A 257 2.91 -19.54 -9.84
CA ASN A 257 2.54 -20.86 -9.40
C ASN A 257 1.34 -20.81 -8.44
N LYS A 258 0.76 -21.98 -8.13
CA LYS A 258 -0.46 -22.07 -7.31
C LYS A 258 -0.31 -21.50 -5.89
N ASP A 259 0.86 -21.63 -5.31
CA ASP A 259 1.11 -21.15 -3.95
C ASP A 259 1.31 -19.64 -3.95
N GLU A 260 2.02 -19.09 -4.94
CA GLU A 260 2.15 -17.66 -5.15
C GLU A 260 0.78 -16.99 -5.42
N MET A 261 -0.04 -17.60 -6.27
CA MET A 261 -1.39 -17.10 -6.55
C MET A 261 -2.24 -17.05 -5.29
N LYS A 262 -2.22 -18.10 -4.45
CA LYS A 262 -2.94 -18.11 -3.17
C LYS A 262 -2.54 -16.97 -2.24
N LEU A 263 -1.26 -16.59 -2.22
CA LEU A 263 -0.80 -15.45 -1.42
C LEU A 263 -1.45 -14.16 -1.88
N VAL A 264 -1.55 -13.98 -3.19
CA VAL A 264 -2.21 -12.81 -3.77
C VAL A 264 -3.72 -12.86 -3.54
N GLU A 265 -4.37 -14.00 -3.79
CA GLU A 265 -5.83 -14.17 -3.62
C GLU A 265 -6.34 -13.93 -2.18
N GLN A 266 -5.45 -13.93 -1.19
CA GLN A 266 -5.81 -13.62 0.20
C GLN A 266 -5.92 -12.14 0.51
N HIS A 267 -5.40 -11.22 -0.36
CA HIS A 267 -5.37 -9.80 -0.03
C HIS A 267 -6.74 -9.18 0.26
N PRO A 268 -7.87 -9.53 -0.39
CA PRO A 268 -9.15 -8.92 -0.06
C PRO A 268 -9.60 -9.21 1.39
N LEU A 269 -9.31 -10.41 1.87
CA LEU A 269 -9.59 -10.80 3.26
C LEU A 269 -8.63 -10.12 4.24
N GLN A 270 -7.36 -9.98 3.85
CA GLN A 270 -6.34 -9.28 4.66
C GLN A 270 -6.66 -7.79 4.78
N VAL A 271 -7.10 -7.13 3.70
CA VAL A 271 -7.58 -5.75 3.75
C VAL A 271 -8.75 -5.61 4.71
N ALA A 272 -9.72 -6.52 4.65
CA ALA A 272 -10.86 -6.53 5.57
C ALA A 272 -10.41 -6.62 7.04
N GLU A 273 -9.41 -7.45 7.34
CA GLU A 273 -8.83 -7.55 8.69
C GLU A 273 -8.09 -6.27 9.13
N ILE A 274 -7.44 -5.56 8.20
CA ILE A 274 -6.81 -4.27 8.49
C ILE A 274 -7.87 -3.22 8.83
N LEU A 275 -8.92 -3.14 8.02
CA LEU A 275 -9.91 -2.07 8.08
C LEU A 275 -11.01 -2.28 9.14
N LYS A 276 -11.21 -3.50 9.65
CA LYS A 276 -12.30 -3.83 10.61
C LYS A 276 -12.32 -2.97 11.88
N SER A 277 -11.17 -2.43 12.26
CA SER A 277 -11.06 -1.55 13.43
C SER A 277 -11.54 -0.12 13.18
N PHE A 278 -11.91 0.20 11.93
CA PHE A 278 -12.34 1.52 11.49
C PHE A 278 -13.77 1.47 10.97
N PRO A 279 -14.80 1.77 11.80
CA PRO A 279 -16.20 1.62 11.42
C PRO A 279 -16.62 2.37 10.16
N ILE A 280 -15.96 3.47 9.84
CA ILE A 280 -16.20 4.27 8.62
C ILE A 280 -16.01 3.45 7.32
N PHE A 281 -15.20 2.39 7.35
CA PHE A 281 -14.94 1.55 6.18
C PHE A 281 -15.80 0.27 6.12
N ASN A 282 -16.76 0.07 7.04
CA ASN A 282 -17.53 -1.18 7.10
C ASN A 282 -18.21 -1.54 5.78
N GLU A 283 -18.79 -0.57 5.08
CA GLU A 283 -19.44 -0.81 3.79
C GLU A 283 -18.40 -1.06 2.69
N ALA A 284 -17.31 -0.29 2.67
CA ALA A 284 -16.20 -0.50 1.75
C ALA A 284 -15.55 -1.89 1.91
N ILE A 285 -15.44 -2.42 3.14
CA ILE A 285 -14.93 -3.77 3.41
C ILE A 285 -15.75 -4.84 2.67
N THR A 286 -17.07 -4.68 2.58
CA THR A 286 -17.94 -5.62 1.86
C THR A 286 -17.62 -5.62 0.38
N LEU A 287 -17.38 -4.45 -0.22
CA LEU A 287 -17.01 -4.29 -1.62
C LEU A 287 -15.61 -4.84 -1.89
N ILE A 288 -14.66 -4.53 -1.00
CA ILE A 288 -13.27 -5.01 -1.11
C ILE A 288 -13.21 -6.54 -1.05
N LYS A 289 -13.99 -7.18 -0.20
CA LYS A 289 -14.05 -8.65 -0.15
C LYS A 289 -14.55 -9.28 -1.45
N ALA A 290 -15.29 -8.56 -2.26
CA ALA A 290 -15.94 -9.09 -3.46
C ALA A 290 -15.35 -8.55 -4.78
N HIS A 291 -14.29 -7.70 -4.73
CA HIS A 291 -13.80 -7.02 -5.94
C HIS A 291 -13.05 -7.94 -6.92
N HIS A 292 -12.73 -9.15 -6.53
CA HIS A 292 -12.20 -10.20 -7.41
C HIS A 292 -13.18 -11.35 -7.67
N GLU A 293 -14.44 -11.17 -7.30
CA GLU A 293 -15.47 -12.13 -7.68
C GLU A 293 -15.83 -11.97 -9.17
N ASP A 294 -15.93 -13.08 -9.87
CA ASP A 294 -16.32 -13.11 -11.28
C ASP A 294 -17.81 -13.37 -11.43
N TRP A 295 -18.45 -12.75 -12.41
CA TRP A 295 -19.88 -12.90 -12.67
C TRP A 295 -20.34 -14.36 -12.80
N ASN A 296 -19.49 -15.22 -13.38
CA ASN A 296 -19.76 -16.65 -13.55
C ASN A 296 -19.53 -17.49 -12.28
N GLY A 297 -19.02 -16.90 -11.19
CA GLY A 297 -18.74 -17.58 -9.91
C GLY A 297 -17.39 -18.31 -9.85
N LYS A 298 -16.44 -17.99 -10.74
CA LYS A 298 -15.08 -18.56 -10.73
C LYS A 298 -14.05 -17.65 -10.11
N GLY A 299 -14.45 -16.49 -9.60
CA GLY A 299 -13.61 -15.56 -8.89
C GLY A 299 -13.26 -16.00 -7.47
N TYR A 300 -12.69 -15.11 -6.71
CA TYR A 300 -12.26 -15.34 -5.32
C TYR A 300 -12.60 -14.14 -4.43
N PRO A 301 -12.63 -14.28 -3.10
CA PRO A 301 -12.33 -15.49 -2.31
C PRO A 301 -13.54 -16.39 -2.03
N ASN A 302 -14.79 -15.93 -2.25
CA ASN A 302 -16.01 -16.63 -1.82
C ASN A 302 -16.75 -17.33 -2.96
N GLN A 303 -16.30 -17.18 -4.22
CA GLN A 303 -16.93 -17.71 -5.43
C GLN A 303 -18.40 -17.30 -5.58
N LEU A 304 -18.69 -16.04 -5.24
CA LEU A 304 -20.01 -15.45 -5.44
C LEU A 304 -20.35 -15.41 -6.92
N LYS A 305 -21.64 -15.56 -7.25
CA LYS A 305 -22.09 -15.62 -8.65
C LYS A 305 -23.23 -14.66 -8.94
N GLY A 306 -23.15 -13.97 -10.07
CA GLY A 306 -24.22 -13.13 -10.56
C GLY A 306 -24.63 -12.06 -9.57
N GLU A 307 -25.92 -11.92 -9.30
CA GLU A 307 -26.48 -10.92 -8.41
C GLU A 307 -26.16 -11.13 -6.93
N THR A 308 -25.55 -12.25 -6.54
CA THR A 308 -25.06 -12.43 -5.17
C THR A 308 -23.81 -11.61 -4.88
N ILE A 309 -23.13 -11.13 -5.93
CA ILE A 309 -22.05 -10.13 -5.81
C ILE A 309 -22.72 -8.76 -5.61
N PRO A 310 -22.35 -7.98 -4.58
CA PRO A 310 -22.88 -6.63 -4.36
C PRO A 310 -22.74 -5.76 -5.61
N TRP A 311 -23.76 -4.94 -5.89
CA TRP A 311 -23.80 -4.12 -7.12
C TRP A 311 -22.55 -3.22 -7.25
N GLU A 312 -22.20 -2.54 -6.17
CA GLU A 312 -21.04 -1.64 -6.12
C GLU A 312 -19.72 -2.42 -6.31
N ALA A 313 -19.64 -3.67 -5.84
CA ALA A 313 -18.46 -4.51 -6.09
C ALA A 313 -18.34 -4.93 -7.56
N ARG A 314 -19.47 -5.19 -8.25
CA ARG A 314 -19.47 -5.43 -9.70
C ARG A 314 -19.01 -4.21 -10.49
N LEU A 315 -19.42 -3.01 -10.07
CA LEU A 315 -18.94 -1.73 -10.64
C LEU A 315 -17.44 -1.54 -10.37
N LEU A 316 -17.00 -1.78 -9.15
CA LEU A 316 -15.60 -1.68 -8.75
C LEU A 316 -14.72 -2.62 -9.58
N ARG A 317 -15.14 -3.87 -9.79
CA ARG A 317 -14.43 -4.85 -10.61
C ARG A 317 -14.14 -4.33 -12.01
N VAL A 318 -15.16 -3.80 -12.70
CA VAL A 318 -15.01 -3.24 -14.05
C VAL A 318 -14.10 -2.00 -14.03
N ALA A 319 -14.28 -1.11 -13.05
CA ALA A 319 -13.49 0.12 -12.94
C ALA A 319 -12.01 -0.15 -12.68
N LEU A 320 -11.68 -1.10 -11.80
CA LEU A 320 -10.30 -1.52 -11.49
C LEU A 320 -9.62 -2.09 -12.73
N ASP A 321 -10.28 -3.02 -13.41
CA ASP A 321 -9.71 -3.66 -14.58
C ASP A 321 -9.57 -2.71 -15.77
N PHE A 322 -10.49 -1.74 -15.92
CA PHE A 322 -10.35 -0.66 -16.88
C PHE A 322 -9.13 0.22 -16.59
N CYS A 323 -8.97 0.68 -15.36
CA CYS A 323 -7.88 1.57 -14.97
C CYS A 323 -6.50 0.89 -15.02
N SER A 324 -6.43 -0.42 -14.82
CA SER A 324 -5.17 -1.19 -14.84
C SER A 324 -4.65 -1.48 -16.25
N ARG A 325 -5.49 -1.41 -17.29
CA ARG A 325 -5.09 -1.76 -18.67
C ARG A 325 -4.14 -0.76 -19.32
N HIS A 326 -4.15 0.52 -18.91
CA HIS A 326 -3.31 1.58 -19.48
C HIS A 326 -3.33 1.65 -21.02
N ALA A 327 -4.39 1.17 -21.63
CA ALA A 327 -4.64 1.18 -23.06
C ALA A 327 -5.49 2.40 -23.46
N ASP A 328 -5.68 2.60 -24.76
CA ASP A 328 -6.70 3.52 -25.26
C ASP A 328 -8.06 3.18 -24.63
N PRO A 329 -8.84 4.16 -24.15
CA PRO A 329 -10.09 3.91 -23.43
C PRO A 329 -11.10 3.06 -24.23
N ILE A 330 -11.16 3.22 -25.54
CA ILE A 330 -12.06 2.44 -26.40
C ILE A 330 -11.60 1.00 -26.44
N GLN A 331 -10.30 0.78 -26.66
CA GLN A 331 -9.71 -0.56 -26.70
C GLN A 331 -9.88 -1.28 -25.36
N ALA A 332 -9.62 -0.59 -24.25
CA ALA A 332 -9.78 -1.15 -22.89
C ALA A 332 -11.23 -1.59 -22.62
N MET A 333 -12.22 -0.78 -23.04
CA MET A 333 -13.63 -1.14 -22.89
C MET A 333 -14.05 -2.29 -23.78
N LEU A 334 -13.54 -2.39 -25.02
CA LEU A 334 -13.81 -3.53 -25.91
C LEU A 334 -13.29 -4.85 -25.32
N GLU A 335 -12.07 -4.86 -24.78
CA GLU A 335 -11.50 -6.04 -24.11
C GLU A 335 -12.31 -6.47 -22.87
N ILE A 336 -12.86 -5.51 -22.12
CA ILE A 336 -13.76 -5.79 -21.01
C ILE A 336 -15.09 -6.39 -21.51
N GLU A 337 -15.64 -5.86 -22.61
CA GLU A 337 -16.90 -6.31 -23.17
C GLU A 337 -16.81 -7.76 -23.71
N GLU A 338 -15.65 -8.18 -24.24
CA GLU A 338 -15.39 -9.56 -24.64
C GLU A 338 -15.55 -10.57 -23.49
N LEU A 339 -15.33 -10.13 -22.25
CA LEU A 339 -15.45 -10.96 -21.04
C LEU A 339 -16.79 -10.76 -20.31
N SER A 340 -17.76 -10.11 -20.98
CA SER A 340 -19.12 -9.94 -20.48
C SER A 340 -19.78 -11.29 -20.19
N ASP A 341 -20.59 -11.38 -19.15
CA ASP A 341 -21.24 -12.61 -18.66
C ASP A 341 -20.26 -13.70 -18.15
N VAL A 342 -18.95 -13.46 -18.25
CA VAL A 342 -17.92 -14.39 -17.76
C VAL A 342 -17.28 -13.80 -16.50
N ILE A 343 -16.55 -12.72 -16.65
CA ILE A 343 -15.89 -12.03 -15.53
C ILE A 343 -16.77 -10.87 -15.05
N TYR A 344 -17.36 -10.11 -15.96
CA TYR A 344 -18.06 -8.88 -15.65
C TYR A 344 -19.57 -9.00 -15.83
N ASP A 345 -20.29 -8.28 -14.95
CA ASP A 345 -21.72 -8.04 -15.13
C ASP A 345 -21.97 -7.10 -16.33
N PRO A 346 -22.76 -7.50 -17.34
CA PRO A 346 -23.08 -6.62 -18.48
C PRO A 346 -23.70 -5.28 -18.08
N ALA A 347 -24.44 -5.23 -16.97
CA ALA A 347 -25.03 -3.99 -16.47
C ALA A 347 -23.96 -3.06 -15.89
N ALA A 348 -22.97 -3.61 -15.18
CA ALA A 348 -21.82 -2.86 -14.64
C ALA A 348 -20.95 -2.31 -15.79
N ILE A 349 -20.67 -3.11 -16.83
CA ILE A 349 -19.96 -2.64 -18.03
C ILE A 349 -20.66 -1.41 -18.62
N ARG A 350 -21.97 -1.49 -18.86
CA ARG A 350 -22.75 -0.37 -19.43
C ARG A 350 -22.75 0.88 -18.55
N ALA A 351 -22.73 0.71 -17.24
CA ALA A 351 -22.66 1.84 -16.29
C ALA A 351 -21.30 2.52 -16.36
N VAL A 352 -20.21 1.74 -16.28
CA VAL A 352 -18.83 2.27 -16.33
C VAL A 352 -18.53 2.90 -17.68
N ALA A 353 -18.96 2.29 -18.81
CA ALA A 353 -18.76 2.82 -20.14
C ALA A 353 -19.37 4.23 -20.34
N LYS A 354 -20.44 4.58 -19.60
CA LYS A 354 -21.00 5.94 -19.63
C LYS A 354 -20.15 6.95 -18.88
N ALA A 355 -19.46 6.53 -17.81
CA ALA A 355 -18.64 7.40 -16.98
C ALA A 355 -17.24 7.64 -17.58
N VAL A 356 -16.68 6.66 -18.30
CA VAL A 356 -15.32 6.73 -18.87
C VAL A 356 -15.07 8.01 -19.67
N PRO A 357 -15.92 8.42 -20.67
CA PRO A 357 -15.67 9.62 -21.47
C PRO A 357 -15.85 10.93 -20.67
N LEU A 358 -16.46 10.88 -19.50
CA LEU A 358 -16.69 12.04 -18.63
C LEU A 358 -15.59 12.20 -17.56
N THR A 359 -14.70 11.22 -17.45
CA THR A 359 -13.68 11.17 -16.42
C THR A 359 -12.36 11.75 -16.93
N GLU A 360 -11.87 12.81 -16.26
CA GLU A 360 -10.48 13.24 -16.43
C GLU A 360 -9.57 12.29 -15.65
N MET A 361 -8.91 11.39 -16.37
CA MET A 361 -8.01 10.42 -15.74
C MET A 361 -6.77 11.11 -15.18
N PRO A 362 -6.47 10.96 -13.88
CA PRO A 362 -5.24 11.48 -13.31
C PRO A 362 -4.02 10.85 -13.97
N THR A 363 -2.97 11.66 -14.17
CA THR A 363 -1.68 11.15 -14.60
C THR A 363 -1.06 10.34 -13.48
N GLY A 364 -0.79 9.07 -13.75
CA GLY A 364 -0.12 8.17 -12.83
C GLY A 364 1.30 7.85 -13.29
N GLU A 365 2.03 7.09 -12.49
CA GLU A 365 3.31 6.51 -12.86
C GLU A 365 3.19 4.98 -12.85
N ARG A 366 3.76 4.31 -13.85
CA ARG A 366 3.80 2.85 -13.90
C ARG A 366 5.20 2.32 -14.15
N GLU A 367 5.52 1.20 -13.53
CA GLU A 367 6.74 0.44 -13.77
C GLU A 367 6.51 -0.53 -14.93
N ILE A 368 7.39 -0.47 -15.92
CA ILE A 368 7.43 -1.38 -17.09
C ILE A 368 8.83 -1.94 -17.24
N LEU A 369 8.98 -3.00 -18.05
CA LEU A 369 10.32 -3.45 -18.44
C LEU A 369 10.94 -2.49 -19.46
N LEU A 370 12.26 -2.37 -19.41
CA LEU A 370 13.03 -1.58 -20.37
C LEU A 370 12.67 -1.96 -21.81
N ILE A 371 12.48 -3.25 -22.09
CA ILE A 371 12.15 -3.77 -23.42
C ILE A 371 10.72 -3.39 -23.88
N GLU A 372 9.85 -2.99 -22.96
CA GLU A 372 8.47 -2.56 -23.26
C GLU A 372 8.39 -1.07 -23.59
N LEU A 373 9.51 -0.33 -23.55
CA LEU A 373 9.54 1.07 -23.95
C LEU A 373 9.16 1.25 -25.41
N GLN A 374 8.28 2.22 -25.65
CA GLN A 374 7.77 2.55 -26.98
C GLN A 374 7.87 4.05 -27.24
N GLU A 375 7.87 4.39 -28.52
CA GLU A 375 7.75 5.77 -28.95
C GLU A 375 6.50 6.45 -28.38
N GLY A 376 6.65 7.71 -27.96
CA GLY A 376 5.58 8.49 -27.33
C GLY A 376 5.50 8.35 -25.81
N MET A 377 6.09 7.32 -25.20
CA MET A 377 6.14 7.20 -23.74
C MET A 377 7.00 8.30 -23.12
N THR A 378 6.55 8.83 -21.99
CA THR A 378 7.26 9.88 -21.24
C THR A 378 7.82 9.29 -19.94
N LEU A 379 9.11 9.48 -19.73
CA LEU A 379 9.81 8.96 -18.55
C LEU A 379 9.34 9.67 -17.27
N ALA A 380 9.01 8.90 -16.24
CA ALA A 380 8.66 9.40 -14.91
C ALA A 380 9.87 9.45 -13.96
N ARG A 381 11.00 8.85 -14.35
CA ARG A 381 12.29 8.86 -13.62
C ARG A 381 13.45 8.95 -14.61
N ASP A 382 14.59 9.47 -14.12
CA ASP A 382 15.86 9.45 -14.86
C ASP A 382 16.29 8.03 -15.17
N ILE A 383 16.80 7.79 -16.39
CA ILE A 383 17.50 6.55 -16.75
C ILE A 383 18.99 6.84 -16.70
N ASN A 384 19.70 6.13 -15.82
CA ASN A 384 21.14 6.21 -15.66
C ASN A 384 21.79 4.90 -16.10
N ASN A 385 23.06 4.94 -16.50
CA ASN A 385 23.85 3.73 -16.68
C ASN A 385 24.37 3.20 -15.34
N THR A 386 25.00 2.03 -15.36
CA THR A 386 25.60 1.36 -14.16
C THR A 386 26.64 2.20 -13.45
N ASN A 387 27.25 3.20 -14.12
CA ASN A 387 28.22 4.12 -13.54
C ASN A 387 27.56 5.42 -13.01
N GLY A 388 26.21 5.52 -13.01
CA GLY A 388 25.44 6.67 -12.55
C GLY A 388 25.38 7.83 -13.56
N PHE A 389 25.88 7.69 -14.79
CA PHE A 389 25.75 8.73 -15.80
C PHE A 389 24.32 8.76 -16.37
N LEU A 390 23.75 9.97 -16.40
CA LEU A 390 22.41 10.21 -16.95
C LEU A 390 22.37 9.93 -18.46
N LEU A 391 21.50 9.00 -18.86
CA LEU A 391 21.21 8.70 -20.27
C LEU A 391 20.02 9.51 -20.77
N PHE A 392 18.90 9.48 -20.05
CA PHE A 392 17.70 10.25 -20.34
C PHE A 392 17.07 10.79 -19.05
N PRO A 393 16.69 12.09 -19.02
CA PRO A 393 16.09 12.69 -17.82
C PRO A 393 14.60 12.36 -17.70
N LYS A 394 14.08 12.43 -16.47
CA LYS A 394 12.66 12.50 -16.15
C LYS A 394 11.95 13.56 -17.01
N GLY A 395 10.71 13.27 -17.43
CA GLY A 395 9.92 14.15 -18.29
C GLY A 395 10.28 14.07 -19.78
N LYS A 396 11.24 13.24 -20.17
CA LYS A 396 11.60 13.04 -21.56
C LYS A 396 10.60 12.14 -22.27
N THR A 397 9.93 12.66 -23.32
CA THR A 397 9.15 11.82 -24.24
C THR A 397 10.10 11.14 -25.22
N LEU A 398 9.98 9.82 -25.33
CA LEU A 398 10.86 8.97 -26.13
C LEU A 398 10.41 8.95 -27.58
N SER A 399 11.40 9.05 -28.50
CA SER A 399 11.22 8.69 -29.90
C SER A 399 11.66 7.25 -30.14
N ALA A 400 11.29 6.66 -31.29
CA ALA A 400 11.71 5.31 -31.68
C ALA A 400 13.26 5.18 -31.63
N SER A 401 14.00 6.17 -32.14
CA SER A 401 15.46 6.16 -32.13
C SER A 401 16.07 6.21 -30.72
N MET A 402 15.37 6.82 -29.74
CA MET A 402 15.80 6.81 -28.33
C MET A 402 15.58 5.46 -27.67
N CYS A 403 14.47 4.80 -27.97
CA CYS A 403 14.22 3.42 -27.52
C CYS A 403 15.29 2.48 -28.06
N ASP A 404 15.58 2.51 -29.37
CA ASP A 404 16.64 1.71 -29.99
C ASP A 404 18.02 1.97 -29.36
N LYS A 405 18.32 3.23 -29.03
CA LYS A 405 19.56 3.60 -28.36
C LYS A 405 19.64 2.99 -26.96
N LEU A 406 18.57 3.01 -26.18
CA LEU A 406 18.51 2.37 -24.85
C LEU A 406 18.71 0.85 -24.97
N PHE A 407 18.04 0.19 -25.89
CA PHE A 407 18.17 -1.26 -26.11
C PHE A 407 19.59 -1.64 -26.54
N ASN A 408 20.25 -0.82 -27.37
CA ASN A 408 21.63 -1.06 -27.77
C ASN A 408 22.62 -0.83 -26.62
N ILE A 409 22.39 0.15 -25.74
CA ILE A 409 23.20 0.36 -24.54
C ILE A 409 23.04 -0.82 -23.60
N ASP A 410 21.82 -1.27 -23.34
CA ASP A 410 21.51 -2.40 -22.45
C ASP A 410 22.21 -3.69 -22.88
N ARG A 411 22.31 -3.95 -24.19
CA ARG A 411 23.06 -5.11 -24.74
C ARG A 411 24.56 -5.09 -24.44
N ILE A 412 25.15 -3.91 -24.30
CA ILE A 412 26.59 -3.74 -24.08
C ILE A 412 26.88 -3.61 -22.58
N SER A 413 26.06 -2.86 -21.88
CA SER A 413 26.16 -2.58 -20.44
C SER A 413 24.75 -2.64 -19.87
N PRO A 414 24.38 -3.74 -19.19
CA PRO A 414 23.03 -3.93 -18.66
C PRO A 414 22.55 -2.73 -17.84
N LEU A 415 21.35 -2.27 -18.14
CA LEU A 415 20.66 -1.19 -17.42
C LEU A 415 19.71 -1.80 -16.36
N ASP A 416 19.09 -0.94 -15.54
CA ASP A 416 17.96 -1.38 -14.71
C ASP A 416 16.86 -1.93 -15.64
N PRO A 417 16.44 -3.19 -15.47
CA PRO A 417 15.40 -3.78 -16.30
C PRO A 417 14.03 -3.12 -16.13
N TYR A 418 13.85 -2.29 -15.10
CA TYR A 418 12.59 -1.62 -14.79
C TYR A 418 12.69 -0.11 -14.98
N VAL A 419 11.73 0.44 -15.72
CA VAL A 419 11.63 1.87 -16.05
C VAL A 419 10.29 2.40 -15.60
N LEU A 420 10.29 3.63 -15.03
CA LEU A 420 9.06 4.34 -14.71
C LEU A 420 8.66 5.26 -15.85
N VAL A 421 7.41 5.14 -16.28
CA VAL A 421 6.79 6.01 -17.29
C VAL A 421 5.49 6.59 -16.76
N TYR A 422 5.11 7.76 -17.25
CA TYR A 422 3.79 8.32 -17.01
C TYR A 422 2.72 7.55 -17.79
N CYS A 423 1.48 7.45 -17.23
CA CYS A 423 0.33 6.79 -17.84
C CYS A 423 -0.95 7.62 -17.69
#